data_0ea098e6c80d0462d9f80af18f7cc345
#
_entry.id   0ea098e6c80d0462d9f80af18f7cc345
#
_cell.length_a   1.000
_cell.length_b   1.000
_cell.length_c   1.000
_cell.angle_alpha   90.00
_cell.angle_beta   90.00
_cell.angle_gamma   90.00
#
_symmetry.space_group_name_H-M   'P 1'
#
loop_
_entity.id
_entity.type
_entity.pdbx_description
1 polymer ?
#
loop_
_entity_poly.entity_id
_entity_poly.type
_entity_poly.pdbx_seq_one_letter_code
_entity_poly.pdbx_strand_id
1 'polypeptide(L)'
;MPLLALWILAAPCLGKDYAVRIGVGLEGIGGRGLEFVDAAKTLRPWEPLSGTQAVPLDGYGWPSSDARTVFFDLRPVMAWAPPMDDPDAFQIDVSGWYRLSFQGQAELRPSWELPFSIVNVQYNSQTDTTTADVYLPPGQGLLAVDFAKTRNGVRNVRLIRPGYDPSTSQIFTDAFLAALEPFQVLRFMDFTQTNDSNPPHGNWTSWSNRKLPDDTTQLPWGSKKDGAAWEYVIELANASGKDIWINIPVAADDDYIRRLAELMRERLQPGLKIYLEYSNEVWNPLFQQQEWNFQQAFAERDSLMLPGEIFSSVKSKLPARRVARRTVEIGRIFADVFGESSLMHDLFPVLSWWFTKPGDYRDQLQFVKDKLGKQ
;
A
#
# COMPACT_ATOMS: atom_id res chain seq x y z
N MET A 1 -1.42 20.69 -2.15
CA MET A 1 -0.25 20.41 -1.32
C MET A 1 -0.60 19.25 -0.42
N PRO A 2 -0.05 18.06 -0.56
CA PRO A 2 -0.17 17.05 0.47
C PRO A 2 0.69 17.51 1.65
N LEU A 3 0.09 17.61 2.81
CA LEU A 3 0.77 17.86 4.07
C LEU A 3 1.65 16.65 4.37
N LEU A 4 2.96 16.80 4.17
CA LEU A 4 3.94 15.89 4.77
C LEU A 4 3.74 15.92 6.28
N ALA A 5 3.10 14.90 6.83
CA ALA A 5 2.98 14.74 8.27
C ALA A 5 4.34 14.31 8.82
N LEU A 6 5.15 15.28 9.24
CA LEU A 6 6.42 15.04 9.91
C LEU A 6 6.15 14.61 11.36
N TRP A 7 6.37 13.35 11.70
CA TRP A 7 6.25 12.85 13.06
C TRP A 7 7.65 12.84 13.71
N ILE A 8 7.85 13.74 14.67
CA ILE A 8 9.07 13.74 15.50
C ILE A 8 8.82 12.84 16.72
N LEU A 9 9.48 11.70 16.78
CA LEU A 9 9.53 10.88 17.97
C LEU A 9 10.57 11.47 18.92
N ALA A 10 10.13 12.30 19.88
CA ALA A 10 11.01 12.83 20.93
C ALA A 10 11.20 11.77 22.02
N ALA A 11 12.43 11.25 22.14
CA ALA A 11 12.86 10.50 23.31
C ALA A 11 13.29 11.46 24.44
N PRO A 12 13.13 11.10 25.72
CA PRO A 12 13.48 11.99 26.84
C PRO A 12 14.98 12.29 26.87
N CYS A 13 15.34 13.54 26.98
CA CYS A 13 16.68 14.08 27.03
C CYS A 13 17.45 13.57 28.25
N LEU A 14 18.48 12.75 28.03
CA LEU A 14 19.60 12.55 28.93
C LEU A 14 20.88 12.65 28.09
N GLY A 15 21.45 13.81 28.01
CA GLY A 15 22.85 14.19 27.75
C GLY A 15 23.74 13.31 26.84
N LYS A 16 23.23 12.79 25.72
CA LYS A 16 24.03 12.18 24.65
C LYS A 16 23.49 12.72 23.32
N ASP A 17 24.33 12.89 22.32
CA ASP A 17 23.97 13.25 20.97
C ASP A 17 22.96 12.23 20.41
N TYR A 18 21.68 12.51 20.56
CA TYR A 18 20.62 11.68 19.97
C TYR A 18 20.48 12.10 18.51
N ALA A 19 20.86 11.24 17.60
CA ALA A 19 20.44 11.38 16.22
C ALA A 19 18.90 11.38 16.18
N VAL A 20 18.29 12.46 15.75
CA VAL A 20 16.83 12.56 15.58
C VAL A 20 16.42 11.56 14.51
N ARG A 21 15.61 10.58 14.88
CA ARG A 21 15.06 9.63 13.91
C ARG A 21 13.81 10.25 13.30
N ILE A 22 13.81 10.39 11.99
CA ILE A 22 12.68 10.95 11.22
C ILE A 22 12.02 9.82 10.45
N GLY A 23 10.71 9.69 10.62
CA GLY A 23 9.89 8.81 9.79
C GLY A 23 9.15 9.60 8.71
N VAL A 24 8.70 8.91 7.67
CA VAL A 24 7.85 9.45 6.63
C VAL A 24 6.63 8.55 6.40
N GLY A 25 5.44 9.15 6.23
CA GLY A 25 4.28 8.46 5.68
C GLY A 25 4.40 8.42 4.17
N LEU A 26 4.34 7.22 3.61
CA LEU A 26 4.32 7.03 2.17
C LEU A 26 2.92 7.32 1.64
N GLU A 27 2.83 8.08 0.56
CA GLU A 27 1.60 8.24 -0.20
C GLU A 27 1.11 6.91 -0.77
N GLY A 28 -0.19 6.85 -1.08
CA GLY A 28 -0.74 5.76 -1.86
C GLY A 28 -0.08 5.68 -3.23
N ILE A 29 0.14 4.47 -3.71
CA ILE A 29 0.68 4.26 -5.05
C ILE A 29 -0.24 4.95 -6.05
N GLY A 30 0.29 5.94 -6.72
CA GLY A 30 -0.47 6.81 -7.61
C GLY A 30 0.08 6.81 -9.04
N GLY A 31 -0.76 7.29 -9.98
CA GLY A 31 -0.37 7.38 -11.37
C GLY A 31 0.71 8.42 -11.68
N ARG A 32 1.30 9.06 -10.67
CA ARG A 32 2.40 10.04 -10.78
C ARG A 32 3.67 9.60 -10.08
N GLY A 33 3.63 8.44 -9.42
CA GLY A 33 4.79 7.89 -8.76
C GLY A 33 5.74 7.22 -9.75
N LEU A 34 7.01 7.29 -9.43
CA LEU A 34 8.07 6.54 -10.10
C LEU A 34 8.59 5.43 -9.17
N GLU A 35 7.74 4.89 -8.33
CA GLU A 35 8.12 3.92 -7.31
C GLU A 35 8.72 2.66 -7.94
N PHE A 36 8.07 2.15 -8.99
CA PHE A 36 8.43 0.85 -9.59
C PHE A 36 9.28 0.98 -10.85
N VAL A 37 10.29 0.13 -10.97
CA VAL A 37 11.05 -0.09 -12.22
C VAL A 37 10.13 -0.64 -13.31
N ASP A 38 9.22 -1.51 -12.95
CA ASP A 38 8.17 -2.02 -13.83
C ASP A 38 6.95 -1.08 -13.78
N ALA A 39 6.81 -0.21 -14.76
CA ALA A 39 5.70 0.74 -14.84
C ALA A 39 4.32 0.06 -14.97
N ALA A 40 4.27 -1.23 -15.32
CA ALA A 40 3.01 -1.98 -15.35
C ALA A 40 2.44 -2.24 -13.93
N LYS A 41 3.21 -2.04 -12.86
CA LYS A 41 2.68 -2.13 -11.48
C LYS A 41 1.66 -1.03 -11.15
N THR A 42 1.61 0.02 -11.96
CA THR A 42 0.67 1.14 -11.80
C THR A 42 -0.33 1.26 -12.95
N LEU A 43 -0.67 0.13 -13.61
CA LEU A 43 -1.68 0.10 -14.65
C LEU A 43 -3.02 0.64 -14.16
N ARG A 44 -3.63 1.52 -14.96
CA ARG A 44 -5.03 1.91 -14.77
C ARG A 44 -5.98 0.77 -15.17
N PRO A 45 -7.27 0.85 -14.80
CA PRO A 45 -8.25 -0.14 -15.19
C PRO A 45 -8.23 -0.44 -16.69
N TRP A 46 -8.42 -1.69 -17.04
CA TRP A 46 -8.55 -2.10 -18.44
C TRP A 46 -9.84 -1.57 -19.04
N GLU A 47 -9.74 -0.94 -20.19
CA GLU A 47 -10.85 -0.38 -20.93
C GLU A 47 -11.06 -1.12 -22.27
N PRO A 48 -12.30 -1.18 -22.79
CA PRO A 48 -12.55 -1.73 -24.10
C PRO A 48 -11.92 -0.85 -25.20
N LEU A 49 -11.48 -1.45 -26.32
CA LEU A 49 -10.96 -0.69 -27.46
C LEU A 49 -12.06 0.14 -28.13
N SER A 50 -13.32 -0.30 -28.03
CA SER A 50 -14.49 0.39 -28.56
C SER A 50 -15.74 0.06 -27.75
N GLY A 51 -16.71 0.95 -27.75
CA GLY A 51 -17.96 0.77 -27.00
C GLY A 51 -17.79 1.04 -25.50
N THR A 52 -18.80 0.63 -24.71
CA THR A 52 -18.89 0.88 -23.27
C THR A 52 -18.98 -0.40 -22.43
N GLN A 53 -18.93 -1.57 -23.08
CA GLN A 53 -19.00 -2.83 -22.37
C GLN A 53 -17.72 -3.06 -21.58
N ALA A 54 -17.85 -3.40 -20.30
CA ALA A 54 -16.71 -3.69 -19.45
C ALA A 54 -15.86 -4.85 -20.00
N VAL A 55 -14.56 -4.71 -19.91
CA VAL A 55 -13.60 -5.78 -20.27
C VAL A 55 -13.74 -6.93 -19.28
N PRO A 56 -13.93 -8.17 -19.72
CA PRO A 56 -13.94 -9.32 -18.83
C PRO A 56 -12.52 -9.57 -18.30
N LEU A 57 -12.41 -9.70 -16.97
CA LEU A 57 -11.14 -9.87 -16.27
C LEU A 57 -11.08 -11.23 -15.57
N ASP A 58 -9.88 -11.78 -15.43
CA ASP A 58 -9.62 -12.95 -14.59
C ASP A 58 -9.56 -12.60 -13.09
N GLY A 59 -9.24 -13.59 -12.23
CA GLY A 59 -9.17 -13.41 -10.79
C GLY A 59 -8.04 -12.48 -10.30
N TYR A 60 -7.05 -12.20 -11.15
CA TYR A 60 -5.95 -11.26 -10.90
C TYR A 60 -6.16 -9.90 -11.56
N GLY A 61 -7.28 -9.72 -12.26
CA GLY A 61 -7.63 -8.48 -12.95
C GLY A 61 -7.02 -8.35 -14.36
N TRP A 62 -6.46 -9.41 -14.94
CA TRP A 62 -5.96 -9.39 -16.32
C TRP A 62 -7.11 -9.56 -17.32
N PRO A 63 -7.07 -8.84 -18.47
CA PRO A 63 -8.13 -8.92 -19.47
C PRO A 63 -8.11 -10.27 -20.18
N SER A 64 -9.29 -10.83 -20.47
CA SER A 64 -9.46 -12.05 -21.27
C SER A 64 -9.89 -11.78 -22.70
N SER A 65 -9.88 -10.52 -23.12
CA SER A 65 -10.21 -10.06 -24.47
C SER A 65 -9.35 -8.87 -24.85
N ASP A 66 -9.57 -8.34 -26.06
CA ASP A 66 -8.96 -7.10 -26.50
C ASP A 66 -9.26 -5.96 -25.54
N ALA A 67 -8.24 -5.20 -25.16
CA ALA A 67 -8.36 -4.14 -24.20
C ALA A 67 -7.24 -3.11 -24.34
N ARG A 68 -7.42 -1.95 -23.71
CA ARG A 68 -6.38 -0.94 -23.53
C ARG A 68 -6.14 -0.67 -22.06
N THR A 69 -4.96 -0.15 -21.75
CA THR A 69 -4.66 0.37 -20.43
C THR A 69 -3.67 1.52 -20.50
N VAL A 70 -3.72 2.38 -19.48
CA VAL A 70 -2.75 3.44 -19.25
C VAL A 70 -1.72 2.94 -18.27
N PHE A 71 -0.44 3.00 -18.64
CA PHE A 71 0.68 2.66 -17.76
C PHE A 71 0.98 3.80 -16.78
N PHE A 72 0.96 5.04 -17.29
CA PHE A 72 1.08 6.26 -16.47
C PHE A 72 0.58 7.47 -17.23
N ASP A 73 0.23 8.51 -16.46
CA ASP A 73 -0.13 9.84 -16.97
C ASP A 73 0.54 10.90 -16.10
N LEU A 74 1.71 11.34 -16.54
CA LEU A 74 2.56 12.32 -15.88
C LEU A 74 2.49 13.69 -16.56
N ARG A 75 1.47 13.90 -17.42
CA ARG A 75 1.25 15.20 -18.03
C ARG A 75 1.06 16.27 -16.95
N PRO A 76 1.48 17.52 -17.20
CA PRO A 76 1.28 18.60 -16.26
C PRO A 76 -0.16 18.69 -15.80
N VAL A 77 -0.38 18.93 -14.50
CA VAL A 77 -1.73 19.13 -13.95
C VAL A 77 -2.31 20.40 -14.55
N MET A 78 -3.51 20.27 -15.08
CA MET A 78 -4.21 21.26 -15.87
C MET A 78 -4.42 22.60 -15.16
N ALA A 79 -4.97 23.56 -15.90
CA ALA A 79 -5.12 24.98 -15.58
C ALA A 79 -5.80 25.36 -14.24
N TRP A 80 -6.32 24.39 -13.47
CA TRP A 80 -6.87 24.63 -12.12
C TRP A 80 -5.81 24.54 -11.00
N ALA A 81 -4.63 23.99 -11.28
CA ALA A 81 -3.55 23.99 -10.31
C ALA A 81 -2.97 25.42 -10.24
N PRO A 82 -2.76 25.96 -9.03
CA PRO A 82 -2.14 27.27 -8.90
C PRO A 82 -0.78 27.28 -9.59
N PRO A 83 -0.38 28.41 -10.19
CA PRO A 83 0.98 28.58 -10.70
C PRO A 83 1.95 28.26 -9.58
N MET A 84 2.86 27.34 -9.81
CA MET A 84 3.92 27.05 -8.86
C MET A 84 5.08 28.01 -9.13
N ASP A 85 5.75 28.44 -8.08
CA ASP A 85 6.93 29.33 -8.18
C ASP A 85 8.07 28.70 -9.01
N ASP A 86 8.05 27.36 -9.14
CA ASP A 86 8.94 26.61 -10.02
C ASP A 86 8.10 25.74 -10.98
N PRO A 87 7.89 26.18 -12.22
CA PRO A 87 7.15 25.42 -13.23
C PRO A 87 7.82 24.09 -13.60
N ASP A 88 9.11 23.91 -13.32
CA ASP A 88 9.86 22.70 -13.62
C ASP A 88 9.82 21.67 -12.46
N ALA A 89 9.38 22.08 -11.27
CA ALA A 89 9.31 21.22 -10.08
C ALA A 89 8.45 19.95 -10.24
N PHE A 90 7.62 19.88 -11.29
CA PHE A 90 6.74 18.74 -11.61
C PHE A 90 6.97 18.14 -13.00
N GLN A 91 8.00 18.57 -13.70
CA GLN A 91 8.37 17.96 -14.97
C GLN A 91 9.27 16.75 -14.69
N ILE A 92 8.65 15.58 -14.67
CA ILE A 92 9.37 14.32 -14.59
C ILE A 92 9.61 13.86 -16.03
N ASP A 93 10.88 13.78 -16.43
CA ASP A 93 11.24 13.19 -17.72
C ASP A 93 11.12 11.67 -17.63
N VAL A 94 10.19 11.13 -18.39
CA VAL A 94 9.95 9.68 -18.54
C VAL A 94 10.23 9.22 -19.96
N SER A 95 10.90 10.04 -20.76
CA SER A 95 11.26 9.69 -22.14
C SER A 95 12.30 8.57 -22.20
N GLY A 96 12.34 7.87 -23.31
CA GLY A 96 13.33 6.85 -23.59
C GLY A 96 12.75 5.52 -24.06
N TRP A 97 13.60 4.51 -24.09
CA TRP A 97 13.26 3.16 -24.51
C TRP A 97 12.80 2.31 -23.34
N TYR A 98 11.55 1.87 -23.37
CA TYR A 98 10.97 0.89 -22.46
C TYR A 98 11.01 -0.51 -23.09
N ARG A 99 11.10 -1.55 -22.24
CA ARG A 99 10.90 -2.92 -22.69
C ARG A 99 9.55 -3.42 -22.21
N LEU A 100 8.64 -3.66 -23.17
CA LEU A 100 7.35 -4.29 -22.92
C LEU A 100 7.49 -5.80 -23.05
N SER A 101 6.88 -6.56 -22.14
CA SER A 101 6.69 -8.00 -22.27
C SER A 101 5.36 -8.42 -21.63
N PHE A 102 4.74 -9.47 -22.14
CA PHE A 102 3.51 -10.04 -21.60
C PHE A 102 3.28 -11.47 -22.09
N GLN A 103 2.48 -12.21 -21.36
CA GLN A 103 2.00 -13.52 -21.79
C GLN A 103 0.80 -13.35 -22.74
N GLY A 104 0.80 -14.15 -23.81
CA GLY A 104 -0.18 -14.08 -24.88
C GLY A 104 0.35 -13.37 -26.13
N GLN A 105 -0.52 -13.28 -27.13
CA GLN A 105 -0.24 -12.63 -28.41
C GLN A 105 -1.23 -11.49 -28.63
N ALA A 106 -0.75 -10.32 -29.03
CA ALA A 106 -1.55 -9.18 -29.38
C ALA A 106 -0.93 -8.36 -30.52
N GLU A 107 -1.76 -7.65 -31.25
CA GLU A 107 -1.35 -6.54 -32.10
C GLU A 107 -1.29 -5.27 -31.20
N LEU A 108 -0.11 -4.67 -31.09
CA LEU A 108 0.12 -3.52 -30.20
C LEU A 108 0.01 -2.22 -30.97
N ARG A 109 -0.66 -1.22 -30.39
CA ARG A 109 -0.79 0.13 -30.93
C ARG A 109 -0.72 1.17 -29.80
N PRO A 110 -0.15 2.37 -30.06
CA PRO A 110 -0.39 3.52 -29.19
C PRO A 110 -1.89 3.79 -29.11
N SER A 111 -2.44 3.84 -27.88
CA SER A 111 -3.85 4.21 -27.69
C SER A 111 -4.09 5.66 -28.12
N TRP A 112 -5.27 5.94 -28.66
CA TRP A 112 -5.68 7.30 -29.05
C TRP A 112 -4.68 8.02 -29.96
N GLU A 113 -3.94 7.27 -30.79
CA GLU A 113 -2.91 7.82 -31.70
C GLU A 113 -1.85 8.65 -30.96
N LEU A 114 -1.54 8.30 -29.71
CA LEU A 114 -0.49 8.98 -28.93
C LEU A 114 0.86 8.94 -29.67
N PRO A 115 1.66 10.02 -29.61
CA PRO A 115 2.87 10.17 -30.41
C PRO A 115 4.07 9.44 -29.79
N PHE A 116 4.00 8.10 -29.66
CA PHE A 116 5.13 7.26 -29.31
C PHE A 116 5.20 6.04 -30.25
N SER A 117 6.26 5.28 -30.20
CA SER A 117 6.51 4.18 -31.14
C SER A 117 6.56 2.84 -30.41
N ILE A 118 5.96 1.81 -31.02
CA ILE A 118 6.12 0.42 -30.60
C ILE A 118 6.76 -0.32 -31.78
N VAL A 119 7.93 -0.90 -31.53
CA VAL A 119 8.73 -1.59 -32.56
C VAL A 119 9.27 -2.93 -32.05
N ASN A 120 9.88 -3.72 -32.92
CA ASN A 120 10.51 -4.99 -32.57
C ASN A 120 9.56 -5.96 -31.86
N VAL A 121 8.28 -5.99 -32.24
CA VAL A 121 7.29 -6.89 -31.66
C VAL A 121 7.62 -8.32 -32.06
N GLN A 122 7.86 -9.18 -31.09
CA GLN A 122 8.22 -10.58 -31.27
C GLN A 122 7.39 -11.47 -30.35
N TYR A 123 6.79 -12.51 -30.92
CA TYR A 123 6.07 -13.53 -30.15
C TYR A 123 6.83 -14.84 -30.16
N ASN A 124 7.07 -15.37 -28.97
CA ASN A 124 7.65 -16.67 -28.76
C ASN A 124 6.55 -17.69 -28.38
N SER A 125 6.22 -18.59 -29.29
CA SER A 125 5.16 -19.59 -29.07
C SER A 125 5.53 -20.70 -28.07
N GLN A 126 6.80 -20.88 -27.75
CA GLN A 126 7.23 -21.89 -26.77
C GLN A 126 6.99 -21.41 -25.33
N THR A 127 7.15 -20.13 -25.10
CA THR A 127 6.94 -19.50 -23.76
C THR A 127 5.63 -18.72 -23.67
N ASP A 128 4.86 -18.68 -24.74
CA ASP A 128 3.64 -17.84 -24.88
C ASP A 128 3.91 -16.37 -24.49
N THR A 129 5.06 -15.83 -24.89
CA THR A 129 5.49 -14.50 -24.47
C THR A 129 5.66 -13.59 -25.67
N THR A 130 5.06 -12.41 -25.63
CA THR A 130 5.31 -11.31 -26.56
C THR A 130 6.24 -10.30 -25.92
N THR A 131 7.22 -9.81 -26.71
CA THR A 131 8.10 -8.71 -26.31
C THR A 131 8.07 -7.59 -27.35
N ALA A 132 8.29 -6.34 -26.93
CA ALA A 132 8.37 -5.19 -27.81
C ALA A 132 9.23 -4.09 -27.19
N ASP A 133 9.79 -3.22 -28.03
CA ASP A 133 10.42 -1.98 -27.59
C ASP A 133 9.44 -0.82 -27.77
N VAL A 134 9.31 0.00 -26.74
CA VAL A 134 8.43 1.18 -26.73
C VAL A 134 9.28 2.42 -26.54
N TYR A 135 9.27 3.33 -27.51
CA TYR A 135 10.00 4.61 -27.43
C TYR A 135 9.04 5.73 -27.12
N LEU A 136 9.19 6.34 -25.96
CA LEU A 136 8.46 7.54 -25.55
C LEU A 136 9.35 8.78 -25.79
N PRO A 137 8.95 9.71 -26.68
CA PRO A 137 9.76 10.90 -26.95
C PRO A 137 9.73 11.90 -25.79
N PRO A 138 10.75 12.80 -25.70
CA PRO A 138 10.76 13.87 -24.71
C PRO A 138 9.50 14.73 -24.75
N GLY A 139 9.06 15.21 -23.59
CA GLY A 139 7.85 16.01 -23.43
C GLY A 139 6.54 15.23 -23.46
N GLN A 140 6.59 13.91 -23.66
CA GLN A 140 5.43 13.02 -23.56
C GLN A 140 5.32 12.45 -22.15
N GLY A 141 4.20 12.74 -21.49
CA GLY A 141 3.95 12.24 -20.12
C GLY A 141 2.86 11.17 -20.04
N LEU A 142 2.26 10.76 -21.15
CA LEU A 142 1.20 9.76 -21.20
C LEU A 142 1.63 8.56 -22.03
N LEU A 143 1.57 7.37 -21.44
CA LEU A 143 1.78 6.11 -22.14
C LEU A 143 0.59 5.18 -21.92
N ALA A 144 -0.11 4.87 -23.02
CA ALA A 144 -1.25 3.98 -23.05
C ALA A 144 -1.19 3.08 -24.29
N VAL A 145 -1.46 1.79 -24.14
CA VAL A 145 -1.32 0.78 -25.20
C VAL A 145 -2.61 0.04 -25.42
N ASP A 146 -3.00 -0.11 -26.69
CA ASP A 146 -4.04 -1.02 -27.14
C ASP A 146 -3.45 -2.41 -27.39
N PHE A 147 -4.05 -3.43 -26.80
CA PHE A 147 -3.77 -4.83 -27.03
C PHE A 147 -4.95 -5.40 -27.85
N ALA A 148 -4.76 -5.47 -29.17
CA ALA A 148 -5.81 -5.88 -30.11
C ALA A 148 -5.54 -7.28 -30.67
N LYS A 149 -6.58 -7.93 -31.20
CA LYS A 149 -6.52 -9.26 -31.80
C LYS A 149 -5.87 -10.30 -30.89
N THR A 150 -6.15 -10.20 -29.60
CA THR A 150 -5.70 -11.17 -28.60
C THR A 150 -6.42 -12.50 -28.79
N ARG A 151 -5.80 -13.60 -28.44
CA ARG A 151 -6.46 -14.92 -28.51
C ARG A 151 -7.22 -15.27 -27.25
N ASN A 152 -6.87 -14.79 -26.10
CA ASN A 152 -7.54 -14.95 -24.81
C ASN A 152 -7.10 -13.86 -23.85
N GLY A 153 -6.95 -12.63 -24.37
CA GLY A 153 -6.41 -11.51 -23.61
C GLY A 153 -4.90 -11.57 -23.45
N VAL A 154 -4.42 -10.85 -22.44
CA VAL A 154 -2.99 -10.77 -22.10
C VAL A 154 -2.82 -10.86 -20.58
N ARG A 155 -1.66 -11.36 -20.13
CA ARG A 155 -1.34 -11.51 -18.70
C ARG A 155 0.11 -11.13 -18.42
N ASN A 156 0.40 -10.88 -17.14
CA ASN A 156 1.77 -10.64 -16.66
C ASN A 156 2.49 -9.57 -17.48
N VAL A 157 1.74 -8.50 -17.79
CA VAL A 157 2.30 -7.36 -18.53
C VAL A 157 3.35 -6.68 -17.67
N ARG A 158 4.53 -6.46 -18.26
CA ARG A 158 5.65 -5.72 -17.68
C ARG A 158 6.09 -4.64 -18.63
N LEU A 159 6.42 -3.48 -18.11
CA LEU A 159 6.98 -2.36 -18.86
C LEU A 159 8.17 -1.78 -18.10
N ILE A 160 9.34 -2.29 -18.39
CA ILE A 160 10.58 -1.88 -17.72
C ILE A 160 11.02 -0.51 -18.21
N ARG A 161 11.25 0.39 -17.25
CA ARG A 161 11.64 1.79 -17.51
C ARG A 161 13.01 1.91 -18.18
N PRO A 162 13.25 3.02 -18.89
CA PRO A 162 14.57 3.35 -19.43
C PRO A 162 15.64 3.33 -18.33
N GLY A 163 16.85 2.88 -18.69
CA GLY A 163 17.98 2.81 -17.76
C GLY A 163 18.09 1.52 -16.95
N TYR A 164 17.06 0.66 -16.97
CA TYR A 164 17.09 -0.63 -16.28
C TYR A 164 17.20 -1.80 -17.28
N ASP A 165 17.91 -2.85 -16.85
CA ASP A 165 17.98 -4.09 -17.63
C ASP A 165 16.58 -4.74 -17.72
N PRO A 166 16.15 -5.20 -18.93
CA PRO A 166 14.85 -5.86 -19.08
C PRO A 166 14.65 -7.12 -18.22
N SER A 167 15.72 -7.78 -17.83
CA SER A 167 15.72 -8.97 -16.96
C SER A 167 15.88 -8.62 -15.47
N THR A 168 15.94 -7.35 -15.10
CA THR A 168 16.18 -6.93 -13.72
C THR A 168 15.15 -7.49 -12.74
N SER A 169 15.61 -7.87 -11.58
CA SER A 169 14.80 -8.19 -10.42
C SER A 169 14.56 -6.97 -9.50
N GLN A 170 15.17 -5.83 -9.80
CA GLN A 170 14.98 -4.60 -9.04
C GLN A 170 13.52 -4.15 -9.13
N ILE A 171 12.90 -3.94 -7.98
CA ILE A 171 11.46 -3.58 -7.90
C ILE A 171 11.28 -2.08 -7.91
N PHE A 172 12.03 -1.37 -7.07
CA PHE A 172 11.89 0.08 -6.89
C PHE A 172 12.96 0.83 -7.65
N THR A 173 12.60 2.02 -8.15
CA THR A 173 13.55 2.87 -8.88
C THR A 173 14.61 3.45 -7.95
N ASP A 174 15.79 3.71 -8.49
CA ASP A 174 16.89 4.34 -7.75
C ASP A 174 16.50 5.72 -7.22
N ALA A 175 15.74 6.48 -8.00
CA ALA A 175 15.24 7.81 -7.61
C ALA A 175 14.30 7.72 -6.40
N PHE A 176 13.41 6.73 -6.37
CA PHE A 176 12.51 6.53 -5.24
C PHE A 176 13.29 6.09 -3.98
N LEU A 177 14.20 5.14 -4.11
CA LEU A 177 15.04 4.71 -3.00
C LEU A 177 15.91 5.85 -2.45
N ALA A 178 16.50 6.68 -3.33
CA ALA A 178 17.28 7.85 -2.92
C ALA A 178 16.44 8.88 -2.17
N ALA A 179 15.18 9.11 -2.57
CA ALA A 179 14.27 10.01 -1.86
C ALA A 179 13.93 9.55 -0.44
N LEU A 180 14.04 8.23 -0.16
CA LEU A 180 13.80 7.65 1.16
C LEU A 180 15.04 7.68 2.07
N GLU A 181 16.21 8.00 1.54
CA GLU A 181 17.47 7.91 2.26
C GLU A 181 17.50 8.69 3.60
N PRO A 182 16.93 9.93 3.70
CA PRO A 182 16.93 10.71 4.93
C PRO A 182 16.11 10.11 6.08
N PHE A 183 15.19 9.19 5.79
CA PHE A 183 14.23 8.66 6.76
C PHE A 183 14.73 7.34 7.34
N GLN A 184 14.32 7.03 8.58
CA GLN A 184 14.61 5.76 9.25
C GLN A 184 13.41 4.85 9.38
N VAL A 185 12.21 5.41 9.33
CA VAL A 185 10.96 4.66 9.45
C VAL A 185 10.03 5.03 8.30
N LEU A 186 9.48 4.03 7.62
CA LEU A 186 8.49 4.19 6.56
C LEU A 186 7.12 3.77 7.08
N ARG A 187 6.14 4.68 7.08
CA ARG A 187 4.75 4.38 7.43
C ARG A 187 3.94 4.12 6.18
N PHE A 188 3.29 2.97 6.14
CA PHE A 188 2.63 2.42 4.94
C PHE A 188 1.11 2.61 4.92
N MET A 189 0.56 3.52 5.69
CA MET A 189 -0.89 3.72 5.86
C MET A 189 -1.61 3.96 4.53
N ASP A 190 -1.17 4.96 3.75
CA ASP A 190 -1.76 5.26 2.43
C ASP A 190 -1.24 4.31 1.35
N PHE A 191 0.00 3.86 1.44
CA PHE A 191 0.58 2.89 0.51
C PHE A 191 -0.22 1.58 0.44
N THR A 192 -0.73 1.12 1.58
CA THR A 192 -1.61 -0.05 1.67
C THR A 192 -3.11 0.31 1.69
N GLN A 193 -3.46 1.59 1.54
CA GLN A 193 -4.84 2.10 1.53
C GLN A 193 -5.66 1.67 2.76
N THR A 194 -5.08 1.84 3.94
CA THR A 194 -5.70 1.40 5.20
C THR A 194 -7.08 2.02 5.43
N ASN A 195 -7.29 3.28 5.02
CA ASN A 195 -8.57 3.97 5.18
C ASN A 195 -9.68 3.41 4.28
N ASP A 196 -9.32 2.84 3.12
CA ASP A 196 -10.27 2.33 2.14
C ASP A 196 -10.46 0.81 2.23
N SER A 197 -9.65 0.15 3.04
CA SER A 197 -9.70 -1.30 3.26
C SER A 197 -10.77 -1.74 4.26
N ASN A 198 -11.90 -1.03 4.33
CA ASN A 198 -12.92 -1.25 5.35
C ASN A 198 -14.22 -1.78 4.77
N PRO A 199 -14.99 -2.60 5.52
CA PRO A 199 -16.33 -2.95 5.14
C PRO A 199 -17.21 -1.68 4.98
N PRO A 200 -18.15 -1.63 3.99
CA PRO A 200 -18.50 -2.73 3.09
C PRO A 200 -17.66 -2.83 1.82
N HIS A 201 -16.67 -1.96 1.61
CA HIS A 201 -15.96 -1.83 0.34
C HIS A 201 -14.83 -2.84 0.13
N GLY A 202 -14.33 -3.46 1.20
CA GLY A 202 -13.20 -4.38 1.10
C GLY A 202 -13.51 -5.77 1.61
N ASN A 203 -13.21 -6.79 0.83
CA ASN A 203 -13.10 -8.17 1.29
C ASN A 203 -11.74 -8.43 1.99
N TRP A 204 -11.20 -7.40 2.65
CA TRP A 204 -9.87 -7.37 3.27
C TRP A 204 -9.79 -8.06 4.62
N THR A 205 -10.90 -8.59 5.08
CA THR A 205 -10.99 -9.33 6.33
C THR A 205 -10.33 -10.69 6.25
N SER A 206 -10.14 -11.21 5.04
CA SER A 206 -9.61 -12.55 4.77
C SER A 206 -8.28 -12.45 4.03
N TRP A 207 -7.30 -13.22 4.47
CA TRP A 207 -5.97 -13.30 3.86
C TRP A 207 -5.99 -13.66 2.39
N SER A 208 -6.91 -14.54 1.98
CA SER A 208 -7.06 -14.98 0.58
C SER A 208 -7.47 -13.87 -0.38
N ASN A 209 -8.07 -12.81 0.14
CA ASN A 209 -8.60 -11.70 -0.67
C ASN A 209 -7.67 -10.48 -0.71
N ARG A 210 -6.49 -10.57 -0.07
CA ARG A 210 -5.53 -9.47 -0.09
C ARG A 210 -4.99 -9.17 -1.49
N LYS A 211 -4.44 -7.98 -1.69
CA LYS A 211 -3.64 -7.63 -2.87
C LYS A 211 -2.43 -8.55 -2.96
N LEU A 212 -2.13 -9.00 -4.18
CA LEU A 212 -0.99 -9.85 -4.51
C LEU A 212 -0.04 -9.15 -5.49
N PRO A 213 1.26 -9.50 -5.52
CA PRO A 213 2.20 -8.99 -6.51
C PRO A 213 1.81 -9.28 -7.97
N ASP A 214 1.05 -10.37 -8.21
CA ASP A 214 0.60 -10.82 -9.53
C ASP A 214 -0.73 -10.18 -9.96
N ASP A 215 -1.38 -9.42 -9.07
CA ASP A 215 -2.55 -8.62 -9.46
C ASP A 215 -2.12 -7.58 -10.51
N THR A 216 -3.00 -7.34 -11.48
CA THR A 216 -2.73 -6.50 -12.66
C THR A 216 -2.21 -5.10 -12.33
N THR A 217 -2.53 -4.60 -11.14
CA THR A 217 -2.10 -3.28 -10.67
C THR A 217 -1.96 -3.22 -9.16
N GLN A 218 -1.06 -2.36 -8.69
CA GLN A 218 -0.91 -2.00 -7.28
C GLN A 218 -1.59 -0.67 -6.94
N LEU A 219 -2.26 -0.05 -7.92
CA LEU A 219 -3.09 1.14 -7.67
C LEU A 219 -4.25 0.81 -6.73
N PRO A 220 -4.68 1.77 -5.90
CA PRO A 220 -5.81 1.58 -4.99
C PRO A 220 -7.16 1.47 -5.70
N TRP A 221 -7.25 1.93 -6.94
CA TRP A 221 -8.48 1.93 -7.74
C TRP A 221 -8.31 1.09 -9.01
N GLY A 222 -9.42 0.52 -9.47
CA GLY A 222 -9.44 -0.28 -10.71
C GLY A 222 -9.31 -1.78 -10.52
N SER A 223 -9.23 -2.25 -9.29
CA SER A 223 -9.42 -3.66 -8.93
C SER A 223 -10.36 -3.77 -7.74
N LYS A 224 -10.82 -4.98 -7.44
CA LYS A 224 -11.61 -5.25 -6.23
C LYS A 224 -10.76 -5.24 -4.94
N LYS A 225 -9.47 -5.00 -5.07
CA LYS A 225 -8.48 -5.03 -4.00
C LYS A 225 -7.72 -3.72 -4.02
N ASP A 226 -7.65 -3.02 -2.91
CA ASP A 226 -7.05 -1.71 -2.79
C ASP A 226 -5.63 -1.78 -2.19
N GLY A 227 -4.82 -0.76 -2.41
CA GLY A 227 -3.47 -0.65 -1.87
C GLY A 227 -2.44 -1.60 -2.50
N ALA A 228 -1.23 -1.54 -2.01
CA ALA A 228 -0.13 -2.40 -2.42
C ALA A 228 -0.16 -3.75 -1.71
N ALA A 229 0.41 -4.77 -2.35
CA ALA A 229 0.68 -6.05 -1.72
C ALA A 229 1.67 -5.91 -0.55
N TRP A 230 1.47 -6.69 0.52
CA TRP A 230 2.37 -6.72 1.68
C TRP A 230 3.79 -7.12 1.29
N GLU A 231 3.93 -7.94 0.26
CA GLU A 231 5.21 -8.30 -0.32
C GLU A 231 6.01 -7.07 -0.75
N TYR A 232 5.38 -6.04 -1.33
CA TYR A 232 6.07 -4.80 -1.70
C TYR A 232 6.39 -3.90 -0.51
N VAL A 233 5.63 -3.97 0.57
CA VAL A 233 6.00 -3.33 1.84
C VAL A 233 7.31 -3.90 2.36
N ILE A 234 7.43 -5.24 2.38
CA ILE A 234 8.62 -5.96 2.83
C ILE A 234 9.81 -5.69 1.91
N GLU A 235 9.60 -5.78 0.59
CA GLU A 235 10.67 -5.53 -0.38
C GLU A 235 11.20 -4.09 -0.32
N LEU A 236 10.32 -3.09 -0.06
CA LEU A 236 10.75 -1.71 0.11
C LEU A 236 11.57 -1.53 1.40
N ALA A 237 11.14 -2.15 2.48
CA ALA A 237 11.90 -2.16 3.74
C ALA A 237 13.29 -2.77 3.53
N ASN A 238 13.36 -3.93 2.88
CA ASN A 238 14.61 -4.63 2.60
C ASN A 238 15.53 -3.82 1.69
N ALA A 239 15.00 -3.28 0.59
CA ALA A 239 15.77 -2.50 -0.39
C ALA A 239 16.32 -1.18 0.20
N SER A 240 15.55 -0.54 1.08
CA SER A 240 15.93 0.73 1.72
C SER A 240 16.68 0.56 3.04
N GLY A 241 16.59 -0.60 3.68
CA GLY A 241 17.14 -0.85 5.03
C GLY A 241 16.43 -0.05 6.12
N LYS A 242 15.11 0.23 5.95
CA LYS A 242 14.34 1.08 6.87
C LYS A 242 13.37 0.28 7.71
N ASP A 243 13.16 0.72 8.96
CA ASP A 243 12.11 0.21 9.83
C ASP A 243 10.72 0.49 9.21
N ILE A 244 9.74 -0.36 9.50
CA ILE A 244 8.40 -0.23 8.95
C ILE A 244 7.36 0.08 10.02
N TRP A 245 6.40 0.92 9.67
CA TRP A 245 5.20 1.16 10.46
C TRP A 245 4.01 0.76 9.60
N ILE A 246 3.34 -0.30 10.01
CA ILE A 246 2.20 -0.87 9.29
C ILE A 246 0.90 -0.63 10.03
N ASN A 247 -0.17 -0.46 9.27
CA ASN A 247 -1.52 -0.29 9.77
C ASN A 247 -2.32 -1.56 9.45
N ILE A 248 -2.70 -2.30 10.47
CA ILE A 248 -3.51 -3.53 10.31
C ILE A 248 -4.94 -3.14 9.95
N PRO A 249 -5.55 -3.68 8.88
CA PRO A 249 -6.92 -3.34 8.51
C PRO A 249 -7.90 -3.54 9.66
N VAL A 250 -8.86 -2.63 9.83
CA VAL A 250 -9.77 -2.60 11.00
C VAL A 250 -10.58 -3.89 11.18
N ALA A 251 -10.91 -4.55 10.09
CA ALA A 251 -11.71 -5.77 10.09
C ALA A 251 -10.87 -7.06 9.89
N ALA A 252 -9.54 -6.95 9.87
CA ALA A 252 -8.67 -8.12 9.78
C ALA A 252 -8.90 -9.07 10.97
N ASP A 253 -9.15 -10.33 10.66
CA ASP A 253 -9.25 -11.38 11.65
C ASP A 253 -7.87 -11.86 12.14
N ASP A 254 -7.83 -12.72 13.14
CA ASP A 254 -6.58 -13.18 13.72
C ASP A 254 -5.79 -14.10 12.76
N ASP A 255 -6.46 -14.80 11.82
CA ASP A 255 -5.79 -15.58 10.77
C ASP A 255 -5.05 -14.66 9.79
N TYR A 256 -5.70 -13.55 9.38
CA TYR A 256 -5.05 -12.54 8.56
C TYR A 256 -3.78 -11.99 9.23
N ILE A 257 -3.90 -11.60 10.51
CA ILE A 257 -2.79 -11.00 11.28
C ILE A 257 -1.65 -12.01 11.44
N ARG A 258 -1.96 -13.27 11.75
CA ARG A 258 -0.96 -14.34 11.89
C ARG A 258 -0.22 -14.60 10.58
N ARG A 259 -0.93 -14.71 9.46
CA ARG A 259 -0.30 -14.92 8.14
C ARG A 259 0.53 -13.74 7.69
N LEU A 260 0.11 -12.51 8.03
CA LEU A 260 0.92 -11.32 7.79
C LEU A 260 2.23 -11.36 8.61
N ALA A 261 2.14 -11.74 9.88
CA ALA A 261 3.31 -11.92 10.73
C ALA A 261 4.25 -13.02 10.18
N GLU A 262 3.71 -14.14 9.73
CA GLU A 262 4.46 -15.23 9.10
C GLU A 262 5.18 -14.77 7.83
N LEU A 263 4.49 -14.05 6.94
CA LEU A 263 5.06 -13.47 5.73
C LEU A 263 6.23 -12.51 6.06
N MET A 264 6.04 -11.65 7.05
CA MET A 264 7.09 -10.71 7.48
C MET A 264 8.27 -11.45 8.13
N ARG A 265 7.98 -12.46 8.97
CA ARG A 265 9.03 -13.28 9.60
C ARG A 265 9.88 -14.03 8.58
N GLU A 266 9.25 -14.48 7.48
CA GLU A 266 9.91 -15.21 6.40
C GLU A 266 10.79 -14.30 5.53
N ARG A 267 10.33 -13.06 5.23
CA ARG A 267 10.89 -12.26 4.14
C ARG A 267 11.55 -10.95 4.56
N LEU A 268 11.20 -10.40 5.73
CA LEU A 268 11.82 -9.16 6.19
C LEU A 268 13.24 -9.43 6.66
N GLN A 269 14.19 -8.58 6.28
CA GLN A 269 15.58 -8.69 6.71
C GLN A 269 15.70 -8.58 8.24
N PRO A 270 16.52 -9.43 8.88
CA PRO A 270 16.76 -9.36 10.30
C PRO A 270 17.28 -7.97 10.75
N GLY A 271 16.81 -7.50 11.90
CA GLY A 271 17.23 -6.22 12.50
C GLY A 271 16.36 -5.04 12.13
N LEU A 272 15.45 -5.16 11.14
CA LEU A 272 14.44 -4.16 10.87
C LEU A 272 13.29 -4.27 11.87
N LYS A 273 12.81 -3.12 12.34
CA LYS A 273 11.74 -3.02 13.34
C LYS A 273 10.38 -2.86 12.69
N ILE A 274 9.37 -3.40 13.36
CA ILE A 274 7.98 -3.34 12.92
C ILE A 274 7.16 -2.59 13.97
N TYR A 275 6.61 -1.44 13.60
CA TYR A 275 5.62 -0.71 14.38
C TYR A 275 4.22 -1.16 13.93
N LEU A 276 3.44 -1.68 14.88
CA LEU A 276 2.15 -2.33 14.64
C LEU A 276 1.01 -1.44 15.13
N GLU A 277 0.33 -0.77 14.23
CA GLU A 277 -0.84 0.06 14.53
C GLU A 277 -2.14 -0.65 14.10
N TYR A 278 -3.15 -0.63 14.97
CA TYR A 278 -4.48 -1.11 14.62
C TYR A 278 -5.22 -0.05 13.80
N SER A 279 -5.33 -0.27 12.50
CA SER A 279 -5.99 0.62 11.53
C SER A 279 -5.40 2.05 11.50
N ASN A 280 -6.20 3.04 11.18
CA ASN A 280 -5.85 4.44 11.20
C ASN A 280 -7.03 5.25 11.71
N GLU A 281 -6.78 6.22 12.60
CA GLU A 281 -7.77 7.19 13.08
C GLU A 281 -9.16 6.63 13.40
N VAL A 282 -9.22 5.50 14.08
CA VAL A 282 -10.48 4.81 14.43
C VAL A 282 -11.38 5.59 15.38
N TRP A 283 -10.98 6.77 15.78
CA TRP A 283 -11.78 7.75 16.52
C TRP A 283 -12.46 8.78 15.61
N ASN A 284 -12.01 8.91 14.34
CA ASN A 284 -12.41 9.99 13.44
C ASN A 284 -13.67 9.62 12.65
N PRO A 285 -14.80 10.33 12.87
CA PRO A 285 -16.06 10.01 12.20
C PRO A 285 -16.07 10.26 10.69
N LEU A 286 -15.01 10.82 10.13
CA LEU A 286 -14.84 10.93 8.67
C LEU A 286 -14.52 9.59 8.02
N PHE A 287 -14.06 8.58 8.79
CA PHE A 287 -13.65 7.30 8.29
C PHE A 287 -14.59 6.16 8.69
N GLN A 288 -14.82 5.24 7.78
CA GLN A 288 -15.69 4.08 8.01
C GLN A 288 -15.15 3.13 9.09
N GLN A 289 -13.83 3.06 9.27
CA GLN A 289 -13.22 2.26 10.36
C GLN A 289 -13.63 2.74 11.75
N GLN A 290 -13.97 4.01 11.93
CA GLN A 290 -14.51 4.51 13.18
C GLN A 290 -15.86 3.86 13.48
N GLU A 291 -16.80 3.89 12.53
CA GLU A 291 -18.11 3.28 12.70
C GLU A 291 -17.99 1.77 12.97
N TRP A 292 -17.16 1.06 12.19
CA TRP A 292 -16.87 -0.36 12.42
C TRP A 292 -16.37 -0.63 13.83
N ASN A 293 -15.36 0.11 14.29
CA ASN A 293 -14.80 -0.05 15.63
C ASN A 293 -15.84 0.20 16.73
N PHE A 294 -16.70 1.19 16.55
CA PHE A 294 -17.78 1.50 17.51
C PHE A 294 -18.82 0.38 17.55
N GLN A 295 -19.27 -0.09 16.39
CA GLN A 295 -20.23 -1.22 16.32
C GLN A 295 -19.67 -2.46 17.00
N GLN A 296 -18.42 -2.83 16.71
CA GLN A 296 -17.78 -3.96 17.35
C GLN A 296 -17.57 -3.75 18.85
N ALA A 297 -17.19 -2.56 19.30
CA ALA A 297 -17.05 -2.25 20.71
C ALA A 297 -18.36 -2.43 21.50
N PHE A 298 -19.49 -2.11 20.89
CA PHE A 298 -20.78 -2.32 21.52
C PHE A 298 -21.25 -3.79 21.48
N ALA A 299 -20.95 -4.50 20.40
CA ALA A 299 -21.22 -5.93 20.32
C ALA A 299 -20.39 -6.73 21.35
N GLU A 300 -19.16 -6.30 21.60
CA GLU A 300 -18.19 -6.96 22.49
C GLU A 300 -18.15 -6.34 23.90
N ARG A 301 -19.13 -5.48 24.28
CA ARG A 301 -19.12 -4.65 25.47
C ARG A 301 -18.78 -5.39 26.77
N ASP A 302 -19.28 -6.61 26.94
CA ASP A 302 -19.06 -7.37 28.18
C ASP A 302 -17.58 -7.74 28.38
N SER A 303 -16.83 -7.90 27.31
CA SER A 303 -15.38 -8.11 27.33
C SER A 303 -14.59 -6.82 27.58
N LEU A 304 -15.18 -5.65 27.31
CA LEU A 304 -14.53 -4.34 27.42
C LEU A 304 -14.85 -3.59 28.72
N MET A 305 -15.79 -4.10 29.49
CA MET A 305 -16.14 -3.55 30.81
C MET A 305 -15.24 -4.12 31.88
N LEU A 306 -14.89 -3.27 32.88
CA LEU A 306 -14.21 -3.71 34.09
C LEU A 306 -15.24 -4.19 35.15
N PRO A 307 -14.82 -5.04 36.10
CA PRO A 307 -15.71 -5.51 37.16
C PRO A 307 -16.38 -4.35 37.92
N GLY A 308 -17.70 -4.41 38.05
CA GLY A 308 -18.50 -3.39 38.76
C GLY A 308 -18.90 -2.15 37.94
N GLU A 309 -18.45 -2.03 36.69
CA GLU A 309 -18.88 -0.95 35.81
C GLU A 309 -20.31 -1.17 35.30
N ILE A 310 -21.03 -0.06 35.11
CA ILE A 310 -22.38 -0.03 34.50
C ILE A 310 -22.23 0.52 33.06
N PHE A 311 -22.82 -0.16 32.07
CA PHE A 311 -22.70 0.18 30.65
C PHE A 311 -22.98 1.65 30.36
N SER A 312 -24.04 2.23 30.94
CA SER A 312 -24.39 3.63 30.71
C SER A 312 -23.31 4.62 31.12
N SER A 313 -22.48 4.28 32.10
CA SER A 313 -21.39 5.14 32.60
C SER A 313 -20.09 4.98 31.81
N VAL A 314 -19.91 3.88 31.09
CA VAL A 314 -18.66 3.59 30.37
C VAL A 314 -18.82 3.48 28.84
N LYS A 315 -20.04 3.61 28.34
CA LYS A 315 -20.35 3.47 26.91
C LYS A 315 -19.41 4.25 25.99
N SER A 316 -19.07 5.49 26.35
CA SER A 316 -18.17 6.33 25.55
C SER A 316 -16.69 5.88 25.55
N LYS A 317 -16.30 5.02 26.50
CA LYS A 317 -14.93 4.52 26.64
C LYS A 317 -14.69 3.23 25.85
N LEU A 318 -15.75 2.47 25.57
CA LEU A 318 -15.65 1.13 24.99
C LEU A 318 -14.90 1.14 23.63
N PRO A 319 -15.14 2.08 22.71
CA PRO A 319 -14.39 2.11 21.44
C PRO A 319 -12.88 2.28 21.64
N ALA A 320 -12.45 3.15 22.57
CA ALA A 320 -11.04 3.32 22.89
C ALA A 320 -10.45 2.06 23.54
N ARG A 321 -11.16 1.42 24.46
CA ARG A 321 -10.73 0.15 25.10
C ARG A 321 -10.61 -0.99 24.07
N ARG A 322 -11.52 -1.02 23.07
CA ARG A 322 -11.41 -2.00 21.99
C ARG A 322 -10.12 -1.82 21.20
N VAL A 323 -9.75 -0.58 20.87
CA VAL A 323 -8.47 -0.29 20.23
C VAL A 323 -7.31 -0.79 21.08
N ALA A 324 -7.30 -0.49 22.38
CA ALA A 324 -6.26 -0.96 23.29
C ALA A 324 -6.17 -2.50 23.35
N ARG A 325 -7.32 -3.19 23.40
CA ARG A 325 -7.36 -4.66 23.35
C ARG A 325 -6.81 -5.19 22.04
N ARG A 326 -7.25 -4.68 20.88
CA ARG A 326 -6.77 -5.12 19.57
C ARG A 326 -5.26 -4.85 19.40
N THR A 327 -4.76 -3.73 19.91
CA THR A 327 -3.31 -3.45 19.91
C THR A 327 -2.53 -4.53 20.64
N VAL A 328 -3.00 -4.97 21.82
CA VAL A 328 -2.36 -6.04 22.60
C VAL A 328 -2.47 -7.39 21.86
N GLU A 329 -3.65 -7.73 21.33
CA GLU A 329 -3.89 -8.97 20.59
C GLU A 329 -2.99 -9.07 19.35
N ILE A 330 -2.90 -8.01 18.55
CA ILE A 330 -1.98 -7.91 17.39
C ILE A 330 -0.53 -8.14 17.83
N GLY A 331 -0.09 -7.44 18.87
CA GLY A 331 1.27 -7.58 19.41
C GLY A 331 1.57 -9.02 19.82
N ARG A 332 0.63 -9.69 20.49
CA ARG A 332 0.78 -11.11 20.90
C ARG A 332 0.84 -12.06 19.70
N ILE A 333 -0.06 -11.90 18.72
CA ILE A 333 -0.03 -12.73 17.51
C ILE A 333 1.30 -12.61 16.77
N PHE A 334 1.84 -11.39 16.66
CA PHE A 334 3.17 -11.19 16.08
C PHE A 334 4.27 -11.82 16.96
N ALA A 335 4.19 -11.67 18.28
CA ALA A 335 5.17 -12.27 19.21
C ALA A 335 5.14 -13.80 19.19
N ASP A 336 3.96 -14.43 19.04
CA ASP A 336 3.84 -15.87 18.85
C ASP A 336 4.64 -16.36 17.62
N VAL A 337 4.69 -15.56 16.55
CA VAL A 337 5.38 -15.90 15.31
C VAL A 337 6.88 -15.55 15.38
N PHE A 338 7.23 -14.38 15.90
CA PHE A 338 8.62 -13.89 15.95
C PHE A 338 9.40 -14.39 17.17
N GLY A 339 8.70 -14.81 18.23
CA GLY A 339 9.22 -15.14 19.55
C GLY A 339 8.95 -14.01 20.55
N GLU A 340 8.61 -14.35 21.79
CA GLU A 340 8.26 -13.40 22.87
C GLU A 340 9.33 -12.32 23.11
N SER A 341 10.62 -12.64 22.94
CA SER A 341 11.72 -11.70 23.11
C SER A 341 11.74 -10.58 22.06
N SER A 342 10.99 -10.71 20.98
CA SER A 342 10.88 -9.70 19.93
C SER A 342 10.00 -8.51 20.34
N LEU A 343 9.11 -8.68 21.33
CA LEU A 343 8.29 -7.58 21.83
C LEU A 343 9.18 -6.49 22.46
N MET A 344 8.93 -5.24 22.04
CA MET A 344 9.69 -4.04 22.44
C MET A 344 11.19 -4.09 22.07
N HIS A 345 11.58 -5.04 21.22
CA HIS A 345 12.92 -5.11 20.62
C HIS A 345 12.85 -4.94 19.10
N ASP A 346 12.10 -5.80 18.43
CA ASP A 346 11.86 -5.77 16.97
C ASP A 346 10.40 -5.40 16.64
N LEU A 347 9.47 -5.72 17.54
CA LEU A 347 8.04 -5.49 17.41
C LEU A 347 7.58 -4.42 18.39
N PHE A 348 6.94 -3.37 17.89
CA PHE A 348 6.49 -2.23 18.67
C PHE A 348 4.98 -2.02 18.47
N PRO A 349 4.09 -2.62 19.29
CA PRO A 349 2.67 -2.30 19.26
C PRO A 349 2.42 -0.82 19.55
N VAL A 350 1.69 -0.14 18.68
CA VAL A 350 1.39 1.29 18.76
C VAL A 350 -0.02 1.49 19.25
N LEU A 351 -0.17 2.01 20.47
CA LEU A 351 -1.47 2.42 21.00
C LEU A 351 -1.82 3.80 20.44
N SER A 352 -2.73 3.82 19.47
CA SER A 352 -3.13 5.02 18.75
C SER A 352 -4.54 5.46 19.14
N TRP A 353 -4.72 6.75 19.45
CA TRP A 353 -6.00 7.38 19.74
C TRP A 353 -5.91 8.89 19.52
N TRP A 354 -7.01 9.61 19.68
CA TRP A 354 -7.08 11.05 19.49
C TRP A 354 -6.23 11.80 20.52
N PHE A 355 -5.15 12.47 20.09
CA PHE A 355 -4.13 13.10 20.97
C PHE A 355 -4.69 14.17 21.91
N THR A 356 -5.82 14.85 21.54
CA THR A 356 -6.47 15.85 22.38
C THR A 356 -7.33 15.24 23.50
N LYS A 357 -7.39 13.91 23.62
CA LYS A 357 -8.17 13.18 24.62
C LYS A 357 -7.29 12.36 25.57
N PRO A 358 -6.44 13.01 26.38
CA PRO A 358 -5.51 12.29 27.28
C PRO A 358 -6.23 11.45 28.35
N GLY A 359 -7.49 11.74 28.63
CA GLY A 359 -8.33 10.91 29.51
C GLY A 359 -8.59 9.52 28.95
N ASP A 360 -8.79 9.43 27.63
CA ASP A 360 -9.04 8.17 26.97
C ASP A 360 -7.78 7.29 26.97
N TYR A 361 -6.59 7.86 26.74
CA TYR A 361 -5.33 7.13 26.87
C TYR A 361 -5.12 6.56 28.28
N ARG A 362 -5.43 7.34 29.32
CA ARG A 362 -5.35 6.83 30.70
C ARG A 362 -6.31 5.66 30.94
N ASP A 363 -7.53 5.76 30.42
CA ASP A 363 -8.52 4.69 30.53
C ASP A 363 -8.09 3.44 29.76
N GLN A 364 -7.53 3.61 28.54
CA GLN A 364 -6.97 2.52 27.74
C GLN A 364 -5.84 1.79 28.47
N LEU A 365 -4.87 2.52 29.00
CA LEU A 365 -3.73 1.95 29.74
C LEU A 365 -4.18 1.28 31.03
N GLN A 366 -5.15 1.87 31.75
CA GLN A 366 -5.72 1.24 32.96
C GLN A 366 -6.46 -0.06 32.58
N PHE A 367 -7.26 -0.03 31.51
CA PHE A 367 -7.97 -1.21 31.00
C PHE A 367 -6.99 -2.34 30.64
N VAL A 368 -5.91 -2.03 29.91
CA VAL A 368 -4.88 -3.01 29.57
C VAL A 368 -4.28 -3.61 30.85
N LYS A 369 -3.91 -2.79 31.80
CA LYS A 369 -3.33 -3.22 33.08
C LYS A 369 -4.28 -4.15 33.86
N ASP A 370 -5.55 -3.77 33.98
CA ASP A 370 -6.51 -4.46 34.85
C ASP A 370 -7.11 -5.72 34.22
N LYS A 371 -7.30 -5.70 32.91
CA LYS A 371 -8.00 -6.76 32.17
C LYS A 371 -7.03 -7.70 31.42
N LEU A 372 -5.95 -7.17 30.86
CA LEU A 372 -5.05 -7.89 29.95
C LEU A 372 -3.66 -8.14 30.52
N GLY A 373 -3.22 -7.38 31.52
CA GLY A 373 -1.88 -7.46 32.11
C GLY A 373 -1.66 -8.65 33.08
N LYS A 374 -2.68 -9.50 33.27
CA LYS A 374 -2.63 -10.66 34.18
C LYS A 374 -2.70 -12.01 33.47
N GLN A 375 -2.58 -11.99 32.13
CA GLN A 375 -2.63 -13.22 31.32
C GLN A 375 -1.25 -13.56 30.77
#